data_0c745457db3664baffef433ee892fa3d
#
_entry.id   0c745457db3664baffef433ee892fa3d
#
_cell.length_a   1.000
_cell.length_b   1.000
_cell.length_c   1.000
_cell.angle_alpha   90.00
_cell.angle_beta   90.00
_cell.angle_gamma   90.00
#
_symmetry.space_group_name_H-M   'P 1'
#
loop_
_entity.id
_entity.type
_entity.pdbx_description
1 polymer ?
#
loop_
_entity_poly.entity_id
_entity_poly.type
_entity_poly.pdbx_seq_one_letter_code
_entity_poly.pdbx_strand_id
1 'polypeptide(L)'
;MSNTEYSDEVLEVASEAGHILLENGAEISRVEDTMERISSHYGVNSGHFFVLSNGIFTTSSASKYANVEFIPLRGIQLSKVVAVNRLSFDIAAGKHDLAEAHKKLNEIRDAPAKPAWEQILGSAAGACGFCAVFGGGFMDCAAALVVGMFLYIYCLTFSSRYLSKIVGGISNALVATLLCLAAYRMGFGTSLSNIIIGAIMPLIPGVPFVNGVRDLADSDYIAGITRLTDAMLGFFCIALGVGTSFMLDGWLFDGIINLSGVIVNPETAGLGWQSLAAFIGTAAFAILFGVPIAQ
;
A
#
# COMPACT_ATOMS: atom_id res chain seq x y z
N MET A 1 32.27 6.61 -26.17
CA MET A 1 31.03 5.78 -26.27
C MET A 1 30.48 5.92 -27.68
N SER A 2 30.07 4.84 -28.30
CA SER A 2 29.31 4.92 -29.55
C SER A 2 27.92 5.50 -29.23
N ASN A 3 27.26 6.12 -30.24
CA ASN A 3 25.93 6.69 -30.04
C ASN A 3 24.90 5.63 -29.59
N THR A 4 25.15 4.37 -29.92
CA THR A 4 24.34 3.21 -29.51
C THR A 4 24.53 2.86 -28.02
N GLU A 5 25.79 2.82 -27.55
CA GLU A 5 26.09 2.57 -26.12
C GLU A 5 25.47 3.62 -25.21
N TYR A 6 25.55 4.90 -25.62
CA TYR A 6 24.90 5.99 -24.87
C TYR A 6 23.36 5.81 -24.81
N SER A 7 22.75 5.46 -25.94
CA SER A 7 21.29 5.24 -25.97
C SER A 7 20.87 4.07 -25.09
N ASP A 8 21.65 3.00 -25.07
CA ASP A 8 21.34 1.82 -24.24
C ASP A 8 21.49 2.15 -22.75
N GLU A 9 22.51 2.94 -22.36
CA GLU A 9 22.67 3.42 -20.97
C GLU A 9 21.51 4.33 -20.52
N VAL A 10 21.04 5.21 -21.40
CA VAL A 10 19.85 6.05 -21.11
C VAL A 10 18.60 5.19 -20.88
N LEU A 11 18.38 4.16 -21.69
CA LEU A 11 17.25 3.24 -21.53
C LEU A 11 17.36 2.41 -20.26
N GLU A 12 18.56 2.06 -19.83
CA GLU A 12 18.81 1.36 -18.57
C GLU A 12 18.42 2.26 -17.37
N VAL A 13 18.86 3.51 -17.36
CA VAL A 13 18.50 4.49 -16.31
C VAL A 13 16.97 4.74 -16.27
N ALA A 14 16.32 4.85 -17.43
CA ALA A 14 14.87 4.98 -17.50
C ALA A 14 14.17 3.74 -16.95
N SER A 15 14.65 2.54 -17.30
CA SER A 15 14.12 1.26 -16.80
C SER A 15 14.30 1.12 -15.30
N GLU A 16 15.43 1.53 -14.76
CA GLU A 16 15.68 1.53 -13.30
C GLU A 16 14.71 2.46 -12.56
N ALA A 17 14.42 3.64 -13.11
CA ALA A 17 13.39 4.53 -12.54
C ALA A 17 12.01 3.87 -12.57
N GLY A 18 11.64 3.22 -13.68
CA GLY A 18 10.41 2.44 -13.82
C GLY A 18 10.33 1.30 -12.83
N HIS A 19 11.42 0.55 -12.64
CA HIS A 19 11.53 -0.52 -11.65
C HIS A 19 11.20 -0.02 -10.24
N ILE A 20 11.87 1.03 -9.79
CA ILE A 20 11.65 1.59 -8.44
C ILE A 20 10.18 2.02 -8.27
N LEU A 21 9.60 2.67 -9.27
CA LEU A 21 8.20 3.10 -9.24
C LEU A 21 7.24 1.91 -9.12
N LEU A 22 7.40 0.92 -10.00
CA LEU A 22 6.51 -0.24 -10.07
C LEU A 22 6.61 -1.11 -8.80
N GLU A 23 7.82 -1.38 -8.31
CA GLU A 23 8.08 -2.13 -7.08
C GLU A 23 7.39 -1.51 -5.87
N ASN A 24 7.27 -0.18 -5.84
CA ASN A 24 6.70 0.59 -4.73
C ASN A 24 5.24 1.01 -4.95
N GLY A 25 4.57 0.45 -5.96
CA GLY A 25 3.13 0.54 -6.14
C GLY A 25 2.64 1.77 -6.91
N ALA A 26 3.45 2.35 -7.79
CA ALA A 26 3.01 3.40 -8.70
C ALA A 26 2.01 2.85 -9.74
N GLU A 27 1.14 3.71 -10.26
CA GLU A 27 0.26 3.45 -11.40
C GLU A 27 1.05 3.28 -12.70
N ILE A 28 0.52 2.52 -13.65
CA ILE A 28 1.22 2.20 -14.91
C ILE A 28 1.55 3.45 -15.71
N SER A 29 0.55 4.31 -15.93
CA SER A 29 0.72 5.56 -16.70
C SER A 29 1.84 6.44 -16.12
N ARG A 30 1.95 6.52 -14.78
CA ARG A 30 3.05 7.27 -14.14
C ARG A 30 4.42 6.64 -14.38
N VAL A 31 4.50 5.31 -14.40
CA VAL A 31 5.76 4.61 -14.69
C VAL A 31 6.20 4.92 -16.12
N GLU A 32 5.31 4.75 -17.11
CA GLU A 32 5.58 5.02 -18.53
C GLU A 32 5.96 6.48 -18.76
N ASP A 33 5.16 7.43 -18.27
CA ASP A 33 5.45 8.87 -18.37
C ASP A 33 6.82 9.25 -17.78
N THR A 34 7.21 8.62 -16.69
CA THR A 34 8.50 8.89 -16.04
C THR A 34 9.65 8.36 -16.89
N MET A 35 9.52 7.13 -17.42
CA MET A 35 10.53 6.52 -18.29
C MET A 35 10.69 7.30 -19.59
N GLU A 36 9.59 7.70 -20.23
CA GLU A 36 9.61 8.53 -21.43
C GLU A 36 10.22 9.90 -21.18
N ARG A 37 9.91 10.54 -20.06
CA ARG A 37 10.45 11.85 -19.69
C ARG A 37 11.95 11.80 -19.54
N ILE A 38 12.48 10.75 -18.87
CA ILE A 38 13.93 10.57 -18.68
C ILE A 38 14.61 10.31 -20.03
N SER A 39 14.11 9.34 -20.81
CA SER A 39 14.73 8.97 -22.09
C SER A 39 14.70 10.13 -23.10
N SER A 40 13.59 10.84 -23.19
CA SER A 40 13.44 11.99 -24.10
C SER A 40 14.38 13.16 -23.74
N HIS A 41 14.57 13.43 -22.43
CA HIS A 41 15.50 14.48 -22.00
C HIS A 41 16.94 14.24 -22.48
N TYR A 42 17.41 12.99 -22.43
CA TYR A 42 18.75 12.61 -22.90
C TYR A 42 18.80 12.34 -24.42
N GLY A 43 17.73 12.69 -25.16
CA GLY A 43 17.68 12.63 -26.63
C GLY A 43 17.38 11.23 -27.20
N VAL A 44 16.94 10.29 -26.39
CA VAL A 44 16.56 8.93 -26.82
C VAL A 44 15.03 8.84 -26.98
N ASN A 45 14.53 9.22 -28.15
CA ASN A 45 13.10 9.15 -28.50
C ASN A 45 12.70 7.83 -29.18
N SER A 46 13.66 6.89 -29.32
CA SER A 46 13.44 5.60 -29.97
C SER A 46 13.12 4.48 -28.98
N GLY A 47 13.05 4.79 -27.70
CA GLY A 47 12.66 3.85 -26.64
C GLY A 47 11.15 3.62 -26.66
N HIS A 48 10.75 2.35 -26.50
CA HIS A 48 9.37 1.95 -26.30
C HIS A 48 9.27 1.19 -24.99
N PHE A 49 8.37 1.65 -24.14
CA PHE A 49 8.14 1.09 -22.84
C PHE A 49 6.75 0.47 -22.79
N PHE A 50 6.66 -0.79 -22.38
CA PHE A 50 5.40 -1.46 -22.13
C PHE A 50 5.43 -2.00 -20.70
N VAL A 51 4.61 -1.41 -19.85
CA VAL A 51 4.60 -1.69 -18.42
C VAL A 51 3.39 -2.53 -18.06
N LEU A 52 3.63 -3.58 -17.28
CA LEU A 52 2.61 -4.43 -16.68
C LEU A 52 2.61 -4.27 -15.16
N SER A 53 1.65 -4.87 -14.48
CA SER A 53 1.57 -4.83 -13.01
C SER A 53 2.80 -5.40 -12.28
N ASN A 54 3.59 -6.24 -12.93
CA ASN A 54 4.75 -6.94 -12.36
C ASN A 54 5.93 -7.08 -13.32
N GLY A 55 6.03 -6.24 -14.35
CA GLY A 55 7.14 -6.29 -15.28
C GLY A 55 7.18 -5.12 -16.25
N ILE A 56 8.37 -4.88 -16.79
CA ILE A 56 8.64 -3.82 -17.76
C ILE A 56 9.32 -4.45 -18.96
N PHE A 57 8.83 -4.09 -20.14
CA PHE A 57 9.45 -4.41 -21.43
C PHE A 57 9.99 -3.11 -22.00
N THR A 58 11.29 -3.03 -22.17
CA THR A 58 11.96 -1.87 -22.78
C THR A 58 12.61 -2.31 -24.07
N THR A 59 12.27 -1.62 -25.16
CA THR A 59 12.87 -1.88 -26.48
C THR A 59 13.30 -0.58 -27.13
N SER A 60 14.22 -0.65 -28.11
CA SER A 60 14.61 0.50 -28.90
C SER A 60 14.48 0.18 -30.39
N SER A 61 13.87 1.10 -31.15
CA SER A 61 13.81 0.99 -32.60
C SER A 61 15.12 1.41 -33.28
N ALA A 62 16.01 2.12 -32.59
CA ALA A 62 17.29 2.61 -33.14
C ALA A 62 18.47 1.68 -32.82
N SER A 63 18.37 0.85 -31.78
CA SER A 63 19.37 -0.16 -31.39
C SER A 63 18.72 -1.54 -31.29
N LYS A 64 19.54 -2.58 -31.10
CA LYS A 64 19.02 -3.92 -30.80
C LYS A 64 18.72 -4.11 -29.30
N TYR A 65 18.52 -3.00 -28.58
CA TYR A 65 18.22 -3.07 -27.15
C TYR A 65 16.83 -3.66 -26.94
N ALA A 66 16.79 -4.71 -26.16
CA ALA A 66 15.55 -5.31 -25.66
C ALA A 66 15.80 -5.84 -24.26
N ASN A 67 15.09 -5.31 -23.30
CA ASN A 67 15.15 -5.73 -21.90
C ASN A 67 13.74 -6.11 -21.42
N VAL A 68 13.66 -7.23 -20.69
CA VAL A 68 12.43 -7.70 -20.04
C VAL A 68 12.76 -7.94 -18.59
N GLU A 69 12.12 -7.19 -17.73
CA GLU A 69 12.38 -7.25 -16.30
C GLU A 69 11.12 -7.67 -15.54
N PHE A 70 11.25 -8.68 -14.69
CA PHE A 70 10.21 -9.10 -13.76
C PHE A 70 10.39 -8.35 -12.44
N ILE A 71 9.35 -7.66 -12.00
CA ILE A 71 9.39 -6.79 -10.81
C ILE A 71 8.33 -7.26 -9.80
N PRO A 72 8.73 -7.98 -8.75
CA PRO A 72 7.81 -8.36 -7.70
C PRO A 72 7.43 -7.14 -6.84
N LEU A 73 6.14 -6.94 -6.59
CA LEU A 73 5.67 -5.96 -5.62
C LEU A 73 6.16 -6.35 -4.22
N ARG A 74 7.05 -5.55 -3.64
CA ARG A 74 7.60 -5.78 -2.29
C ARG A 74 6.82 -5.08 -1.18
N GLY A 75 6.11 -4.02 -1.51
CA GLY A 75 5.34 -3.23 -0.57
C GLY A 75 5.14 -1.81 -1.06
N ILE A 76 4.19 -1.09 -0.47
CA ILE A 76 3.89 0.28 -0.88
C ILE A 76 4.78 1.23 -0.08
N GLN A 77 5.71 1.92 -0.76
CA GLN A 77 6.55 2.99 -0.20
C GLN A 77 6.39 4.25 -1.05
N LEU A 78 5.36 5.03 -0.76
CA LEU A 78 5.04 6.23 -1.54
C LEU A 78 6.15 7.28 -1.50
N SER A 79 7.01 7.29 -0.47
CA SER A 79 8.18 8.16 -0.42
C SER A 79 9.15 7.93 -1.59
N LYS A 80 9.39 6.67 -1.96
CA LYS A 80 10.23 6.33 -3.11
C LYS A 80 9.59 6.74 -4.43
N VAL A 81 8.27 6.52 -4.56
CA VAL A 81 7.50 6.96 -5.74
C VAL A 81 7.60 8.47 -5.93
N VAL A 82 7.42 9.24 -4.86
CA VAL A 82 7.54 10.71 -4.89
C VAL A 82 8.97 11.15 -5.22
N ALA A 83 9.98 10.50 -4.62
CA ALA A 83 11.39 10.83 -4.86
C ALA A 83 11.81 10.59 -6.32
N VAL A 84 11.44 9.45 -6.92
CA VAL A 84 11.73 9.17 -8.34
C VAL A 84 10.99 10.13 -9.26
N ASN A 85 9.70 10.41 -8.98
CA ASN A 85 8.93 11.36 -9.77
C ASN A 85 9.57 12.75 -9.73
N ARG A 86 9.97 13.24 -8.55
CA ARG A 86 10.68 14.52 -8.42
C ARG A 86 12.01 14.52 -9.18
N LEU A 87 12.80 13.45 -9.04
CA LEU A 87 14.06 13.31 -9.76
C LEU A 87 13.84 13.38 -11.28
N SER A 88 12.80 12.76 -11.80
CA SER A 88 12.50 12.81 -13.25
C SER A 88 12.18 14.24 -13.74
N PHE A 89 11.51 15.05 -12.93
CA PHE A 89 11.31 16.47 -13.26
C PHE A 89 12.59 17.30 -13.14
N ASP A 90 13.46 17.01 -12.17
CA ASP A 90 14.75 17.66 -12.04
C ASP A 90 15.68 17.30 -13.22
N ILE A 91 15.63 16.06 -13.69
CA ILE A 91 16.30 15.63 -14.94
C ILE A 91 15.75 16.42 -16.14
N ALA A 92 14.43 16.46 -16.31
CA ALA A 92 13.79 17.19 -17.40
C ALA A 92 14.11 18.69 -17.39
N ALA A 93 14.38 19.27 -16.22
CA ALA A 93 14.83 20.64 -16.05
C ALA A 93 16.36 20.83 -16.32
N GLY A 94 17.07 19.76 -16.71
CA GLY A 94 18.50 19.80 -17.01
C GLY A 94 19.42 19.97 -15.81
N LYS A 95 18.97 19.60 -14.60
CA LYS A 95 19.76 19.76 -13.37
C LYS A 95 20.77 18.64 -13.14
N HIS A 96 20.61 17.51 -13.82
CA HIS A 96 21.41 16.29 -13.60
C HIS A 96 21.89 15.73 -14.92
N ASP A 97 23.13 15.31 -14.97
CA ASP A 97 23.65 14.47 -16.04
C ASP A 97 23.25 13.00 -15.82
N LEU A 98 23.51 12.14 -16.83
CA LEU A 98 23.09 10.74 -16.80
C LEU A 98 23.73 9.97 -15.64
N ALA A 99 25.00 10.21 -15.36
CA ALA A 99 25.73 9.53 -14.28
C ALA A 99 25.20 9.94 -12.90
N GLU A 100 24.88 11.22 -12.73
CA GLU A 100 24.28 11.73 -11.50
C GLU A 100 22.83 11.22 -11.32
N ALA A 101 22.07 11.14 -12.39
CA ALA A 101 20.71 10.57 -12.38
C ALA A 101 20.73 9.11 -11.91
N HIS A 102 21.62 8.29 -12.47
CA HIS A 102 21.81 6.89 -12.07
C HIS A 102 22.20 6.78 -10.59
N LYS A 103 23.18 7.59 -10.13
CA LYS A 103 23.58 7.63 -8.73
C LYS A 103 22.41 7.94 -7.79
N LYS A 104 21.59 8.94 -8.13
CA LYS A 104 20.42 9.33 -7.33
C LYS A 104 19.32 8.26 -7.31
N LEU A 105 19.10 7.56 -8.43
CA LEU A 105 18.17 6.41 -8.46
C LEU A 105 18.64 5.30 -7.52
N ASN A 106 19.93 4.99 -7.51
CA ASN A 106 20.51 4.03 -6.59
C ASN A 106 20.33 4.45 -5.12
N GLU A 107 20.57 5.74 -4.80
CA GLU A 107 20.33 6.28 -3.46
C GLU A 107 18.87 6.15 -3.02
N ILE A 108 17.90 6.39 -3.94
CA ILE A 108 16.47 6.23 -3.67
C ILE A 108 16.12 4.75 -3.51
N ARG A 109 16.67 3.87 -4.35
CA ARG A 109 16.43 2.42 -4.26
C ARG A 109 16.90 1.87 -2.92
N ASP A 110 18.10 2.25 -2.48
CA ASP A 110 18.73 1.76 -1.26
C ASP A 110 18.24 2.49 0.00
N ALA A 111 17.43 3.54 -0.14
CA ALA A 111 16.85 4.24 0.99
C ALA A 111 16.08 3.27 1.90
N PRO A 112 16.34 3.29 3.22
CA PRO A 112 15.71 2.36 4.15
C PRO A 112 14.19 2.57 4.19
N ALA A 113 13.46 1.48 4.40
CA ALA A 113 12.05 1.56 4.71
C ALA A 113 11.83 2.34 6.01
N LYS A 114 10.62 2.88 6.20
CA LYS A 114 10.28 3.57 7.44
C LYS A 114 10.54 2.70 8.68
N PRO A 115 10.97 3.30 9.78
CA PRO A 115 11.25 2.55 11.01
C PRO A 115 9.96 1.88 11.52
N ALA A 116 10.11 0.70 12.09
CA ALA A 116 8.98 -0.13 12.53
C ALA A 116 8.05 0.61 13.51
N TRP A 117 8.60 1.43 14.40
CA TRP A 117 7.80 2.18 15.37
C TRP A 117 6.85 3.20 14.73
N GLU A 118 7.26 3.88 13.63
CA GLU A 118 6.38 4.79 12.89
C GLU A 118 5.23 4.03 12.23
N GLN A 119 5.52 2.86 11.68
CA GLN A 119 4.51 2.01 11.05
C GLN A 119 3.51 1.47 12.09
N ILE A 120 3.99 1.06 13.27
CA ILE A 120 3.15 0.59 14.37
C ILE A 120 2.26 1.72 14.89
N LEU A 121 2.82 2.91 15.09
CA LEU A 121 2.03 4.08 15.52
C LEU A 121 1.02 4.51 14.46
N GLY A 122 1.40 4.49 13.17
CA GLY A 122 0.50 4.77 12.06
C GLY A 122 -0.68 3.79 12.00
N SER A 123 -0.42 2.49 12.17
CA SER A 123 -1.47 1.47 12.24
C SER A 123 -2.39 1.69 13.45
N ALA A 124 -1.83 1.91 14.63
CA ALA A 124 -2.60 2.13 15.86
C ALA A 124 -3.50 3.38 15.76
N ALA A 125 -2.92 4.51 15.37
CA ALA A 125 -3.66 5.77 15.21
C ALA A 125 -4.70 5.68 14.07
N GLY A 126 -4.37 4.99 12.97
CA GLY A 126 -5.28 4.72 11.87
C GLY A 126 -6.49 3.88 12.32
N ALA A 127 -6.24 2.78 13.04
CA ALA A 127 -7.30 1.93 13.59
C ALA A 127 -8.25 2.72 14.53
N CYS A 128 -7.69 3.55 15.41
CA CYS A 128 -8.44 4.43 16.30
C CYS A 128 -9.29 5.44 15.50
N GLY A 129 -8.68 6.16 14.55
CA GLY A 129 -9.34 7.15 13.73
C GLY A 129 -10.51 6.58 12.92
N PHE A 130 -10.31 5.45 12.25
CA PHE A 130 -11.37 4.80 11.49
C PHE A 130 -12.46 4.21 12.39
N CYS A 131 -12.13 3.67 13.57
CA CYS A 131 -13.14 3.27 14.54
C CYS A 131 -14.06 4.45 14.89
N ALA A 132 -13.49 5.64 15.15
CA ALA A 132 -14.27 6.86 15.44
C ALA A 132 -15.10 7.33 14.24
N VAL A 133 -14.58 7.24 13.01
CA VAL A 133 -15.33 7.60 11.78
C VAL A 133 -16.60 6.76 11.64
N PHE A 134 -16.54 5.48 11.98
CA PHE A 134 -17.67 4.56 11.91
C PHE A 134 -18.59 4.62 13.14
N GLY A 135 -18.37 5.59 14.05
CA GLY A 135 -19.25 5.84 15.19
C GLY A 135 -18.84 5.11 16.47
N GLY A 136 -17.63 4.59 16.56
CA GLY A 136 -17.08 4.01 17.79
C GLY A 136 -16.94 5.04 18.91
N GLY A 137 -17.32 4.63 20.13
CA GLY A 137 -17.14 5.44 21.32
C GLY A 137 -15.66 5.52 21.74
N PHE A 138 -15.38 6.33 22.77
CA PHE A 138 -14.00 6.53 23.26
C PHE A 138 -13.30 5.22 23.64
N MET A 139 -14.01 4.31 24.32
CA MET A 139 -13.48 2.99 24.71
C MET A 139 -13.29 2.08 23.48
N ASP A 140 -14.17 2.17 22.48
CA ASP A 140 -14.03 1.40 21.23
C ASP A 140 -12.77 1.86 20.46
N CYS A 141 -12.55 3.17 20.41
CA CYS A 141 -11.37 3.77 19.78
C CYS A 141 -10.07 3.37 20.50
N ALA A 142 -10.08 3.36 21.83
CA ALA A 142 -8.94 2.92 22.63
C ALA A 142 -8.65 1.41 22.40
N ALA A 143 -9.68 0.58 22.35
CA ALA A 143 -9.55 -0.84 22.01
C ALA A 143 -8.97 -1.04 20.61
N ALA A 144 -9.51 -0.34 19.60
CA ALA A 144 -9.04 -0.39 18.23
C ALA A 144 -7.57 0.06 18.10
N LEU A 145 -7.15 1.09 18.84
CA LEU A 145 -5.77 1.56 18.89
C LEU A 145 -4.83 0.46 19.37
N VAL A 146 -5.17 -0.18 20.51
CA VAL A 146 -4.35 -1.25 21.09
C VAL A 146 -4.29 -2.46 20.15
N VAL A 147 -5.43 -2.86 19.59
CA VAL A 147 -5.48 -3.97 18.62
C VAL A 147 -4.67 -3.65 17.37
N GLY A 148 -4.81 -2.45 16.81
CA GLY A 148 -4.04 -2.01 15.63
C GLY A 148 -2.53 -2.01 15.87
N MET A 149 -2.09 -1.67 17.09
CA MET A 149 -0.70 -1.77 17.49
C MET A 149 -0.21 -3.24 17.51
N PHE A 150 -0.90 -4.12 18.21
CA PHE A 150 -0.52 -5.54 18.28
C PHE A 150 -0.60 -6.24 16.92
N LEU A 151 -1.62 -5.93 16.13
CA LEU A 151 -1.74 -6.44 14.78
C LEU A 151 -0.49 -6.10 13.96
N TYR A 152 -0.06 -4.84 13.98
CA TYR A 152 1.06 -4.44 13.14
C TYR A 152 2.40 -5.01 13.63
N ILE A 153 2.58 -5.15 14.95
CA ILE A 153 3.70 -5.90 15.50
C ILE A 153 3.68 -7.35 14.99
N TYR A 154 2.54 -8.01 15.00
CA TYR A 154 2.38 -9.36 14.45
C TYR A 154 2.70 -9.41 12.94
N CYS A 155 2.22 -8.44 12.17
CA CYS A 155 2.53 -8.33 10.73
C CYS A 155 4.04 -8.23 10.48
N LEU A 156 4.76 -7.38 11.22
CA LEU A 156 6.19 -7.15 11.01
C LEU A 156 7.07 -8.30 11.51
N THR A 157 6.68 -8.94 12.61
CA THR A 157 7.55 -9.94 13.27
C THR A 157 7.32 -11.35 12.77
N PHE A 158 6.07 -11.71 12.51
CA PHE A 158 5.71 -13.09 12.17
C PHE A 158 5.15 -13.21 10.74
N SER A 159 4.09 -12.48 10.42
CA SER A 159 3.36 -12.69 9.17
C SER A 159 4.25 -12.46 7.94
N SER A 160 4.99 -11.35 7.90
CA SER A 160 5.86 -10.99 6.76
C SER A 160 7.07 -11.92 6.59
N ARG A 161 7.48 -12.63 7.65
CA ARG A 161 8.67 -13.49 7.65
C ARG A 161 8.38 -14.95 7.33
N TYR A 162 7.24 -15.46 7.78
CA TYR A 162 6.96 -16.89 7.80
C TYR A 162 5.75 -17.30 6.97
N LEU A 163 4.89 -16.35 6.58
CA LEU A 163 3.65 -16.66 5.88
C LEU A 163 3.68 -16.15 4.43
N SER A 164 3.04 -16.91 3.54
CA SER A 164 2.79 -16.43 2.18
C SER A 164 1.75 -15.29 2.20
N LYS A 165 1.65 -14.50 1.14
CA LYS A 165 0.72 -13.36 1.03
C LYS A 165 -0.71 -13.73 1.40
N ILE A 166 -1.23 -14.85 0.89
CA ILE A 166 -2.60 -15.32 1.14
C ILE A 166 -2.77 -15.77 2.59
N VAL A 167 -1.90 -16.66 3.07
CA VAL A 167 -1.96 -17.18 4.45
C VAL A 167 -1.74 -16.04 5.45
N GLY A 168 -0.82 -15.13 5.15
CA GLY A 168 -0.59 -13.93 5.95
C GLY A 168 -1.82 -13.03 6.03
N GLY A 169 -2.49 -12.79 4.91
CA GLY A 169 -3.73 -12.00 4.86
C GLY A 169 -4.84 -12.58 5.74
N ILE A 170 -5.07 -13.90 5.65
CA ILE A 170 -6.07 -14.61 6.48
C ILE A 170 -5.65 -14.55 7.96
N SER A 171 -4.40 -14.84 8.25
CA SER A 171 -3.87 -14.88 9.61
C SER A 171 -3.89 -13.50 10.29
N ASN A 172 -3.54 -12.45 9.57
CA ASN A 172 -3.58 -11.08 10.09
C ASN A 172 -5.00 -10.66 10.48
N ALA A 173 -5.99 -10.93 9.62
CA ALA A 173 -7.38 -10.63 9.90
C ALA A 173 -7.95 -11.49 11.04
N LEU A 174 -7.55 -12.77 11.11
CA LEU A 174 -7.90 -13.69 12.19
C LEU A 174 -7.37 -13.18 13.54
N VAL A 175 -6.09 -12.83 13.61
CA VAL A 175 -5.45 -12.32 14.85
C VAL A 175 -6.09 -10.99 15.26
N ALA A 176 -6.29 -10.06 14.32
CA ALA A 176 -6.96 -8.79 14.61
C ALA A 176 -8.34 -8.99 15.22
N THR A 177 -9.16 -9.85 14.61
CA THR A 177 -10.54 -10.08 15.04
C THR A 177 -10.58 -10.82 16.38
N LEU A 178 -9.71 -11.81 16.61
CA LEU A 178 -9.62 -12.48 17.92
C LEU A 178 -9.22 -11.51 19.05
N LEU A 179 -8.31 -10.58 18.77
CA LEU A 179 -7.94 -9.55 19.74
C LEU A 179 -9.12 -8.60 20.01
N CYS A 180 -9.92 -8.23 18.99
CA CYS A 180 -11.13 -7.43 19.16
C CYS A 180 -12.16 -8.15 20.00
N LEU A 181 -12.40 -9.45 19.73
CA LEU A 181 -13.31 -10.30 20.51
C LEU A 181 -12.88 -10.41 21.97
N ALA A 182 -11.58 -10.62 22.22
CA ALA A 182 -11.03 -10.66 23.56
C ALA A 182 -11.21 -9.32 24.29
N ALA A 183 -10.89 -8.19 23.65
CA ALA A 183 -11.09 -6.85 24.21
C ALA A 183 -12.55 -6.61 24.59
N TYR A 184 -13.49 -6.94 23.69
CA TYR A 184 -14.93 -6.79 23.89
C TYR A 184 -15.43 -7.65 25.06
N ARG A 185 -14.99 -8.93 25.16
CA ARG A 185 -15.35 -9.83 26.28
C ARG A 185 -14.80 -9.37 27.63
N MET A 186 -13.66 -8.69 27.64
CA MET A 186 -13.10 -8.06 28.86
C MET A 186 -13.81 -6.75 29.25
N GLY A 187 -14.82 -6.32 28.48
CA GLY A 187 -15.53 -5.07 28.73
C GLY A 187 -14.80 -3.82 28.19
N PHE A 188 -13.77 -4.01 27.37
CA PHE A 188 -13.12 -2.93 26.65
C PHE A 188 -13.87 -2.65 25.34
N GLY A 189 -14.74 -1.65 25.38
CA GLY A 189 -15.55 -1.25 24.26
C GLY A 189 -17.01 -1.72 24.33
N THR A 190 -17.88 -1.01 23.62
CA THR A 190 -19.32 -1.21 23.58
C THR A 190 -19.82 -1.70 22.22
N SER A 191 -19.07 -1.40 21.16
CA SER A 191 -19.42 -1.76 19.78
C SER A 191 -18.32 -2.60 19.14
N LEU A 192 -18.49 -3.93 19.18
CA LEU A 192 -17.55 -4.89 18.59
C LEU A 192 -17.32 -4.62 17.10
N SER A 193 -18.37 -4.26 16.33
CA SER A 193 -18.24 -3.99 14.90
C SER A 193 -17.32 -2.80 14.62
N ASN A 194 -17.47 -1.71 15.38
CA ASN A 194 -16.64 -0.53 15.18
C ASN A 194 -15.16 -0.79 15.53
N ILE A 195 -14.92 -1.59 16.58
CA ILE A 195 -13.56 -2.01 16.95
C ILE A 195 -12.96 -2.85 15.84
N ILE A 196 -13.70 -3.85 15.32
CA ILE A 196 -13.21 -4.72 14.23
C ILE A 196 -12.93 -3.92 12.96
N ILE A 197 -13.89 -3.06 12.52
CA ILE A 197 -13.72 -2.24 11.33
C ILE A 197 -12.47 -1.36 11.45
N GLY A 198 -12.30 -0.66 12.57
CA GLY A 198 -11.12 0.15 12.83
C GLY A 198 -9.82 -0.68 12.79
N ALA A 199 -9.80 -1.82 13.47
CA ALA A 199 -8.62 -2.67 13.58
C ALA A 199 -8.17 -3.31 12.26
N ILE A 200 -9.11 -3.69 11.37
CA ILE A 200 -8.78 -4.33 10.08
C ILE A 200 -8.46 -3.32 8.97
N MET A 201 -8.74 -2.02 9.17
CA MET A 201 -8.50 -1.00 8.15
C MET A 201 -7.08 -0.99 7.59
N PRO A 202 -6.00 -1.17 8.38
CA PRO A 202 -4.64 -1.25 7.85
C PRO A 202 -4.39 -2.44 6.90
N LEU A 203 -5.23 -3.47 6.96
CA LEU A 203 -5.10 -4.67 6.12
C LEU A 203 -5.78 -4.51 4.76
N ILE A 204 -6.67 -3.53 4.61
CA ILE A 204 -7.45 -3.32 3.40
C ILE A 204 -6.53 -2.93 2.24
N PRO A 205 -6.53 -3.66 1.12
CA PRO A 205 -5.68 -3.40 -0.04
C PRO A 205 -6.19 -2.21 -0.88
N GLY A 206 -6.34 -1.02 -0.24
CA GLY A 206 -6.93 0.16 -0.87
C GLY A 206 -6.10 0.71 -2.05
N VAL A 207 -4.77 0.78 -1.91
CA VAL A 207 -3.90 1.30 -2.98
C VAL A 207 -3.93 0.41 -4.21
N PRO A 208 -3.75 -0.92 -4.14
CA PRO A 208 -3.92 -1.80 -5.30
C PRO A 208 -5.30 -1.70 -5.93
N PHE A 209 -6.37 -1.56 -5.13
CA PHE A 209 -7.72 -1.42 -5.63
C PHE A 209 -7.91 -0.13 -6.43
N VAL A 210 -7.52 1.02 -5.87
CA VAL A 210 -7.64 2.33 -6.52
C VAL A 210 -6.79 2.40 -7.77
N ASN A 211 -5.54 1.91 -7.71
CA ASN A 211 -4.67 1.88 -8.89
C ASN A 211 -5.22 0.95 -9.97
N GLY A 212 -5.80 -0.21 -9.61
CA GLY A 212 -6.42 -1.09 -10.58
C GLY A 212 -7.62 -0.46 -11.29
N VAL A 213 -8.46 0.31 -10.57
CA VAL A 213 -9.55 1.08 -11.20
C VAL A 213 -9.01 2.16 -12.12
N ARG A 214 -7.94 2.84 -11.73
CA ARG A 214 -7.30 3.90 -12.51
C ARG A 214 -6.65 3.33 -13.77
N ASP A 215 -5.88 2.26 -13.67
CA ASP A 215 -5.26 1.60 -14.83
C ASP A 215 -6.35 1.16 -15.85
N LEU A 216 -7.52 0.67 -15.39
CA LEU A 216 -8.65 0.38 -16.28
C LEU A 216 -9.22 1.64 -16.96
N ALA A 217 -9.29 2.75 -16.23
CA ALA A 217 -9.78 4.01 -16.79
C ALA A 217 -8.82 4.58 -17.85
N ASP A 218 -7.52 4.36 -17.66
CA ASP A 218 -6.45 4.74 -18.58
C ASP A 218 -6.28 3.72 -19.74
N SER A 219 -7.15 2.70 -19.81
CA SER A 219 -7.17 1.63 -20.84
C SER A 219 -6.07 0.57 -20.69
N ASP A 220 -5.37 0.55 -19.57
CA ASP A 220 -4.37 -0.48 -19.22
C ASP A 220 -5.05 -1.72 -18.61
N TYR A 221 -5.87 -2.38 -19.42
CA TYR A 221 -6.76 -3.46 -18.97
C TYR A 221 -6.03 -4.64 -18.31
N ILE A 222 -4.88 -5.05 -18.82
CA ILE A 222 -4.11 -6.20 -18.28
C ILE A 222 -3.64 -5.88 -16.86
N ALA A 223 -3.02 -4.73 -16.67
CA ALA A 223 -2.53 -4.30 -15.37
C ALA A 223 -3.69 -4.01 -14.41
N GLY A 224 -4.73 -3.31 -14.88
CA GLY A 224 -5.90 -2.99 -14.07
C GLY A 224 -6.64 -4.22 -13.55
N ILE A 225 -6.93 -5.20 -14.43
CA ILE A 225 -7.58 -6.46 -14.02
C ILE A 225 -6.71 -7.24 -13.04
N THR A 226 -5.41 -7.33 -13.29
CA THR A 226 -4.47 -8.04 -12.42
C THR A 226 -4.45 -7.43 -11.02
N ARG A 227 -4.36 -6.11 -10.90
CA ARG A 227 -4.36 -5.39 -9.62
C ARG A 227 -5.70 -5.49 -8.89
N LEU A 228 -6.83 -5.40 -9.61
CA LEU A 228 -8.15 -5.60 -9.01
C LEU A 228 -8.32 -7.02 -8.51
N THR A 229 -7.90 -8.04 -9.27
CA THR A 229 -7.96 -9.43 -8.83
C THR A 229 -7.14 -9.64 -7.56
N ASP A 230 -5.95 -9.05 -7.49
CA ASP A 230 -5.09 -9.11 -6.29
C ASP A 230 -5.75 -8.44 -5.08
N ALA A 231 -6.38 -7.27 -5.27
CA ALA A 231 -7.12 -6.58 -4.23
C ALA A 231 -8.36 -7.38 -3.77
N MET A 232 -9.13 -7.94 -4.70
CA MET A 232 -10.29 -8.79 -4.39
C MET A 232 -9.90 -10.03 -3.60
N LEU A 233 -8.76 -10.66 -3.96
CA LEU A 233 -8.20 -11.76 -3.17
C LEU A 233 -7.85 -11.32 -1.75
N GLY A 234 -7.29 -10.13 -1.59
CA GLY A 234 -7.01 -9.53 -0.28
C GLY A 234 -8.28 -9.35 0.56
N PHE A 235 -9.36 -8.80 -0.02
CA PHE A 235 -10.66 -8.68 0.67
C PHE A 235 -11.22 -10.04 1.07
N PHE A 236 -11.10 -11.04 0.20
CA PHE A 236 -11.53 -12.40 0.50
C PHE A 236 -10.74 -13.03 1.66
N CYS A 237 -9.41 -12.83 1.69
CA CYS A 237 -8.57 -13.28 2.81
C CYS A 237 -9.00 -12.63 4.15
N ILE A 238 -9.30 -11.33 4.13
CA ILE A 238 -9.80 -10.62 5.33
C ILE A 238 -11.13 -11.23 5.77
N ALA A 239 -12.08 -11.41 4.85
CA ALA A 239 -13.39 -11.99 5.16
C ALA A 239 -13.27 -13.40 5.76
N LEU A 240 -12.40 -14.25 5.20
CA LEU A 240 -12.13 -15.59 5.74
C LEU A 240 -11.52 -15.53 7.15
N GLY A 241 -10.55 -14.63 7.38
CA GLY A 241 -9.92 -14.48 8.70
C GLY A 241 -10.94 -14.03 9.75
N VAL A 242 -11.75 -13.02 9.43
CA VAL A 242 -12.83 -12.53 10.31
C VAL A 242 -13.86 -13.64 10.59
N GLY A 243 -14.37 -14.31 9.54
CA GLY A 243 -15.35 -15.38 9.66
C GLY A 243 -14.85 -16.54 10.51
N THR A 244 -13.60 -16.97 10.29
CA THR A 244 -12.96 -18.04 11.08
C THR A 244 -12.82 -17.63 12.54
N SER A 245 -12.54 -16.37 12.85
CA SER A 245 -12.45 -15.87 14.23
C SER A 245 -13.77 -16.00 14.98
N PHE A 246 -14.89 -15.65 14.34
CA PHE A 246 -16.22 -15.83 14.94
C PHE A 246 -16.59 -17.29 15.14
N MET A 247 -16.21 -18.17 14.23
CA MET A 247 -16.41 -19.61 14.38
C MET A 247 -15.61 -20.17 15.58
N LEU A 248 -14.36 -19.76 15.72
CA LEU A 248 -13.50 -20.16 16.83
C LEU A 248 -14.03 -19.63 18.17
N ASP A 249 -14.45 -18.37 18.22
CA ASP A 249 -15.04 -17.76 19.40
C ASP A 249 -16.30 -18.49 19.86
N GLY A 250 -17.21 -18.82 18.91
CA GLY A 250 -18.42 -19.57 19.18
C GLY A 250 -18.16 -20.99 19.69
N TRP A 251 -17.10 -21.65 19.20
CA TRP A 251 -16.69 -22.97 19.65
C TRP A 251 -16.04 -22.96 21.03
N LEU A 252 -15.26 -21.93 21.34
CA LEU A 252 -14.55 -21.82 22.63
C LEU A 252 -15.44 -21.39 23.80
N PHE A 253 -16.50 -20.61 23.52
CA PHE A 253 -17.30 -19.95 24.56
C PHE A 253 -18.80 -20.31 24.50
N ASP A 254 -19.16 -21.46 23.90
CA ASP A 254 -20.54 -21.99 23.82
C ASP A 254 -21.62 -21.02 23.33
N GLY A 255 -21.25 -20.11 22.45
CA GLY A 255 -22.23 -19.18 21.86
C GLY A 255 -21.56 -18.16 20.94
N ILE A 256 -22.04 -18.10 19.69
CA ILE A 256 -21.66 -17.02 18.77
C ILE A 256 -22.19 -15.72 19.38
N ILE A 257 -21.31 -14.72 19.57
CA ILE A 257 -21.72 -13.36 19.95
C ILE A 257 -22.80 -12.93 18.97
N ASN A 258 -23.97 -12.56 19.50
CA ASN A 258 -25.16 -12.30 18.71
C ASN A 258 -24.89 -11.07 17.82
N LEU A 259 -24.61 -11.30 16.54
CA LEU A 259 -24.30 -10.27 15.54
C LEU A 259 -25.49 -9.32 15.29
N SER A 260 -26.70 -9.66 15.77
CA SER A 260 -27.87 -8.78 15.67
C SER A 260 -27.75 -7.48 16.48
N GLY A 261 -26.81 -7.39 17.45
CA GLY A 261 -26.42 -6.15 18.14
C GLY A 261 -25.28 -5.39 17.46
N VAL A 262 -24.78 -5.88 16.35
CA VAL A 262 -23.63 -5.36 15.59
C VAL A 262 -24.06 -4.35 14.50
N ILE A 263 -25.27 -3.81 14.60
CA ILE A 263 -25.71 -2.74 13.70
C ILE A 263 -24.95 -1.47 14.07
N VAL A 264 -24.14 -0.99 13.13
CA VAL A 264 -23.52 0.33 13.17
C VAL A 264 -24.63 1.36 13.44
N ASN A 265 -24.67 1.91 14.64
CA ASN A 265 -25.60 2.98 14.97
C ASN A 265 -24.88 4.31 14.63
N PRO A 266 -25.19 4.95 13.51
CA PRO A 266 -24.48 6.17 13.09
C PRO A 266 -24.84 7.42 13.91
N GLU A 267 -25.71 7.27 14.92
CA GLU A 267 -26.33 8.41 15.60
C GLU A 267 -25.45 9.13 16.66
N THR A 268 -24.22 8.68 16.94
CA THR A 268 -23.55 9.15 18.16
C THR A 268 -22.43 10.15 17.98
N ALA A 269 -21.91 10.35 16.79
CA ALA A 269 -20.83 11.32 16.58
C ALA A 269 -21.30 12.49 15.72
N GLY A 270 -21.27 13.71 16.28
CA GLY A 270 -21.52 14.93 15.50
C GLY A 270 -20.55 15.01 14.31
N LEU A 271 -21.02 15.56 13.19
CA LEU A 271 -20.27 15.66 11.92
C LEU A 271 -18.83 16.22 12.10
N GLY A 272 -18.66 17.17 13.04
CA GLY A 272 -17.35 17.75 13.34
C GLY A 272 -16.36 16.74 13.94
N TRP A 273 -16.83 15.85 14.81
CA TRP A 273 -16.00 14.80 15.40
C TRP A 273 -15.58 13.75 14.37
N GLN A 274 -16.53 13.32 13.53
CA GLN A 274 -16.26 12.37 12.45
C GLN A 274 -15.24 12.93 11.43
N SER A 275 -15.36 14.23 11.09
CA SER A 275 -14.42 14.90 10.20
C SER A 275 -13.01 14.97 10.79
N LEU A 276 -12.89 15.29 12.08
CA LEU A 276 -11.60 15.29 12.78
C LEU A 276 -10.99 13.88 12.86
N ALA A 277 -11.80 12.88 13.17
CA ALA A 277 -11.38 11.49 13.23
C ALA A 277 -10.93 10.97 11.84
N ALA A 278 -11.65 11.32 10.78
CA ALA A 278 -11.28 11.01 9.41
C ALA A 278 -9.93 11.65 9.04
N PHE A 279 -9.72 12.90 9.40
CA PHE A 279 -8.43 13.58 9.17
C PHE A 279 -7.29 12.88 9.91
N ILE A 280 -7.46 12.55 11.19
CA ILE A 280 -6.44 11.85 12.00
C ILE A 280 -6.17 10.46 11.42
N GLY A 281 -7.21 9.69 11.10
CA GLY A 281 -7.09 8.34 10.52
C GLY A 281 -6.37 8.35 9.18
N THR A 282 -6.70 9.29 8.31
CA THR A 282 -6.06 9.44 6.99
C THR A 282 -4.60 9.88 7.12
N ALA A 283 -4.31 10.85 8.02
CA ALA A 283 -2.94 11.28 8.29
C ALA A 283 -2.08 10.15 8.86
N ALA A 284 -2.64 9.32 9.75
CA ALA A 284 -1.97 8.15 10.29
C ALA A 284 -1.65 7.11 9.19
N PHE A 285 -2.56 6.89 8.24
CA PHE A 285 -2.31 6.03 7.09
C PHE A 285 -1.29 6.62 6.11
N ALA A 286 -1.27 7.93 5.93
CA ALA A 286 -0.22 8.59 5.16
C ALA A 286 1.17 8.31 5.78
N ILE A 287 1.28 8.31 7.10
CA ILE A 287 2.49 7.92 7.81
C ILE A 287 2.79 6.42 7.58
N LEU A 288 1.79 5.54 7.70
CA LEU A 288 1.94 4.10 7.53
C LEU A 288 2.47 3.75 6.12
N PHE A 289 1.90 4.34 5.07
CA PHE A 289 2.30 4.10 3.67
C PHE A 289 3.49 4.95 3.20
N GLY A 290 4.10 5.70 4.09
CA GLY A 290 5.34 6.40 3.78
C GLY A 290 5.16 7.66 2.94
N VAL A 291 4.03 8.36 3.03
CA VAL A 291 3.88 9.67 2.39
C VAL A 291 4.83 10.67 3.06
N PRO A 292 5.66 11.41 2.29
CA PRO A 292 6.53 12.44 2.87
C PRO A 292 5.69 13.61 3.40
N ILE A 293 5.96 14.03 4.65
CA ILE A 293 5.15 15.05 5.37
C ILE A 293 5.44 16.48 4.89
N ALA A 294 6.52 16.72 4.19
CA ALA A 294 6.83 18.00 3.56
C ALA A 294 7.94 17.84 2.53
N GLN A 295 7.64 18.19 1.32
CA GLN A 295 8.63 18.72 0.36
C GLN A 295 7.95 19.68 -0.62
#